data_4b52bed8d80ae32885c928dad48c943f
#
_entry.id   4b52bed8d80ae32885c928dad48c943f
#
_cell.length_a   1.000
_cell.length_b   1.000
_cell.length_c   1.000
_cell.angle_alpha   90.00
_cell.angle_beta   90.00
_cell.angle_gamma   90.00
#
_symmetry.space_group_name_H-M   'P 1'
#
loop_
_entity.id
_entity.type
_entity.pdbx_description
1 polymer ?
#
loop_
_entity_poly.entity_id
_entity_poly.type
_entity_poly.pdbx_seq_one_letter_code
_entity_poly.pdbx_strand_id
1 'polypeptide(L)'
;MVSNSVTPNHVSLVSYNIEGLSSLYDADTRLYLSAFDFCLLVETFASSVPSHLFPEHDVIITPGVRLTEAVTARLSGGLALLVKKQRSSFVERVHVEYDNMIVLKVSKDLLGTEKPVVLLGVYLPPSSSSYYHKTDIQNGVAMIEQCILDVIGSFGDLPLILFGDFNARTGNENSDAADTVDCGFDIFGNSEDAHSSPHRVSKDTVVNDFGRYLLNVCTEFA
;
A
#
# COMPACT_ATOMS: atom_id res chain seq x y z
N MET A 1 19.84 0.22 -37.77
CA MET A 1 18.71 0.08 -36.85
C MET A 1 19.23 0.48 -35.47
N VAL A 2 18.82 1.63 -34.96
CA VAL A 2 19.20 2.07 -33.61
C VAL A 2 18.25 1.37 -32.66
N SER A 3 18.74 0.43 -31.86
CA SER A 3 17.97 -0.14 -30.76
C SER A 3 17.76 0.98 -29.74
N ASN A 4 16.56 1.55 -29.69
CA ASN A 4 16.16 2.37 -28.57
C ASN A 4 16.11 1.44 -27.34
N SER A 5 17.17 1.47 -26.54
CA SER A 5 17.12 0.92 -25.19
C SER A 5 16.10 1.75 -24.42
N VAL A 6 14.88 1.23 -24.28
CA VAL A 6 13.90 1.78 -23.37
C VAL A 6 14.50 1.65 -21.97
N THR A 7 14.97 2.77 -21.43
CA THR A 7 15.33 2.82 -20.01
C THR A 7 14.09 2.39 -19.21
N PRO A 8 14.20 1.42 -18.29
CA PRO A 8 13.06 1.01 -17.50
C PRO A 8 12.44 2.23 -16.80
N ASN A 9 11.15 2.42 -16.97
CA ASN A 9 10.41 3.51 -16.34
C ASN A 9 10.45 3.28 -14.83
N HIS A 10 11.31 4.00 -14.14
CA HIS A 10 11.29 3.99 -12.68
C HIS A 10 9.98 4.62 -12.19
N VAL A 11 9.24 3.86 -11.40
CA VAL A 11 8.04 4.32 -10.70
C VAL A 11 8.36 4.34 -9.21
N SER A 12 8.13 5.47 -8.58
CA SER A 12 8.42 5.67 -7.16
C SER A 12 7.15 5.57 -6.34
N LEU A 13 7.22 4.80 -5.25
CA LEU A 13 6.11 4.51 -4.34
C LEU A 13 6.53 4.83 -2.90
N VAL A 14 5.68 5.50 -2.14
CA VAL A 14 5.87 5.75 -0.70
C VAL A 14 4.58 5.58 0.07
N SER A 15 4.66 5.09 1.30
CA SER A 15 3.60 5.18 2.31
C SER A 15 4.09 6.06 3.46
N TYR A 16 3.23 6.96 3.92
CA TYR A 16 3.56 7.91 4.97
C TYR A 16 2.39 8.10 5.94
N ASN A 17 2.61 7.82 7.21
CA ASN A 17 1.65 8.12 8.27
C ASN A 17 1.74 9.61 8.61
N ILE A 18 0.65 10.36 8.33
CA ILE A 18 0.63 11.81 8.49
C ILE A 18 0.04 12.27 9.83
N GLU A 19 -0.52 11.34 10.61
CA GLU A 19 -1.17 11.66 11.90
C GLU A 19 -2.16 12.84 11.84
N GLY A 20 -2.86 12.97 10.70
CA GLY A 20 -3.81 14.03 10.39
C GLY A 20 -3.28 15.06 9.40
N LEU A 21 -4.21 15.82 8.78
CA LEU A 21 -3.90 16.71 7.67
C LEU A 21 -3.01 17.91 8.03
N SER A 22 -2.80 18.18 9.32
CA SER A 22 -2.01 19.34 9.76
C SER A 22 -0.56 19.31 9.25
N SER A 23 0.05 18.14 9.18
CA SER A 23 1.40 17.96 8.64
C SER A 23 1.53 18.33 7.17
N LEU A 24 0.42 18.27 6.41
CA LEU A 24 0.42 18.64 4.99
C LEU A 24 0.48 20.16 4.75
N TYR A 25 0.34 20.98 5.78
CA TYR A 25 0.54 22.43 5.65
C TYR A 25 2.02 22.83 5.76
N ASP A 26 2.89 21.93 6.21
CA ASP A 26 4.33 22.10 6.11
C ASP A 26 4.81 21.95 4.65
N ALA A 27 5.59 22.93 4.18
CA ALA A 27 6.02 22.98 2.78
C ALA A 27 7.05 21.89 2.44
N ASP A 28 7.94 21.58 3.37
CA ASP A 28 8.99 20.59 3.17
C ASP A 28 8.39 19.17 3.11
N THR A 29 7.41 18.88 3.97
CA THR A 29 6.64 17.64 3.93
C THR A 29 5.92 17.47 2.59
N ARG A 30 5.23 18.51 2.10
CA ARG A 30 4.57 18.44 0.80
C ARG A 30 5.57 18.25 -0.34
N LEU A 31 6.67 18.97 -0.31
CA LEU A 31 7.72 18.86 -1.35
C LEU A 31 8.27 17.42 -1.40
N TYR A 32 8.57 16.85 -0.23
CA TYR A 32 9.01 15.47 -0.12
C TYR A 32 7.99 14.48 -0.71
N LEU A 33 6.73 14.56 -0.27
CA LEU A 33 5.68 13.66 -0.72
C LEU A 33 5.37 13.81 -2.21
N SER A 34 5.45 15.03 -2.73
CA SER A 34 5.21 15.33 -4.15
C SER A 34 6.29 14.77 -5.08
N ALA A 35 7.44 14.34 -4.56
CA ALA A 35 8.50 13.74 -5.36
C ALA A 35 8.10 12.36 -5.93
N PHE A 36 7.24 11.63 -5.24
CA PHE A 36 6.85 10.26 -5.59
C PHE A 36 5.73 10.21 -6.63
N ASP A 37 5.74 9.16 -7.47
CA ASP A 37 4.68 8.92 -8.45
C ASP A 37 3.38 8.47 -7.78
N PHE A 38 3.50 7.65 -6.74
CA PHE A 38 2.41 7.19 -5.89
C PHE A 38 2.76 7.44 -4.43
N CYS A 39 1.92 8.17 -3.71
CA CYS A 39 2.12 8.44 -2.30
C CYS A 39 0.86 8.10 -1.50
N LEU A 40 0.91 7.04 -0.70
CA LEU A 40 -0.16 6.66 0.20
C LEU A 40 0.00 7.40 1.53
N LEU A 41 -0.96 8.25 1.82
CA LEU A 41 -1.10 8.91 3.11
C LEU A 41 -2.05 8.09 3.98
N VAL A 42 -1.60 7.69 5.15
CA VAL A 42 -2.43 6.98 6.13
C VAL A 42 -2.66 7.85 7.36
N GLU A 43 -3.71 7.54 8.12
CA GLU A 43 -4.17 8.33 9.26
C GLU A 43 -4.49 9.79 8.88
N THR A 44 -5.20 9.98 7.79
CA THR A 44 -5.64 11.33 7.39
C THR A 44 -6.62 11.93 8.38
N PHE A 45 -7.38 11.08 9.11
CA PHE A 45 -8.46 11.46 10.03
C PHE A 45 -9.47 12.42 9.42
N ALA A 46 -9.66 12.33 8.11
CA ALA A 46 -10.45 13.27 7.32
C ALA A 46 -11.36 12.56 6.32
N SER A 47 -12.36 13.28 5.84
CA SER A 47 -13.23 12.83 4.76
C SER A 47 -12.73 13.28 3.37
N SER A 48 -11.81 14.22 3.32
CA SER A 48 -11.23 14.73 2.07
C SER A 48 -9.84 15.32 2.32
N VAL A 49 -9.01 15.33 1.28
CA VAL A 49 -7.73 16.05 1.25
C VAL A 49 -7.88 17.23 0.30
N PRO A 50 -7.55 18.47 0.70
CA PRO A 50 -7.65 19.62 -0.16
C PRO A 50 -6.75 19.49 -1.40
N SER A 51 -7.34 19.52 -2.59
CA SER A 51 -6.63 19.30 -3.86
C SER A 51 -5.55 20.37 -4.15
N HIS A 52 -5.69 21.57 -3.61
CA HIS A 52 -4.71 22.64 -3.78
C HIS A 52 -3.36 22.35 -3.10
N LEU A 53 -3.33 21.43 -2.12
CA LEU A 53 -2.08 21.01 -1.46
C LEU A 53 -1.18 20.20 -2.40
N PHE A 54 -1.78 19.51 -3.37
CA PHE A 54 -1.08 18.65 -4.33
C PHE A 54 -1.57 18.90 -5.77
N PRO A 55 -1.29 20.08 -6.35
CA PRO A 55 -1.86 20.48 -7.65
C PRO A 55 -1.44 19.58 -8.81
N GLU A 56 -0.31 18.89 -8.69
CA GLU A 56 0.23 17.97 -9.70
C GLU A 56 -0.21 16.50 -9.51
N HIS A 57 -1.12 16.25 -8.54
CA HIS A 57 -1.60 14.89 -8.25
C HIS A 57 -3.12 14.82 -8.34
N ASP A 58 -3.61 13.67 -8.76
CA ASP A 58 -4.97 13.24 -8.50
C ASP A 58 -5.02 12.56 -7.13
N VAL A 59 -6.10 12.80 -6.39
CA VAL A 59 -6.27 12.31 -5.02
C VAL A 59 -7.40 11.27 -5.00
N ILE A 60 -7.05 10.04 -4.67
CA ILE A 60 -8.00 8.97 -4.44
C ILE A 60 -8.14 8.81 -2.92
N ILE A 61 -9.34 8.93 -2.38
CA ILE A 61 -9.56 8.91 -0.94
C ILE A 61 -10.46 7.77 -0.52
N THR A 62 -10.14 7.19 0.63
CA THR A 62 -11.03 6.40 1.46
C THR A 62 -11.17 7.15 2.79
N PRO A 63 -12.35 7.70 3.07
CA PRO A 63 -12.58 8.55 4.25
C PRO A 63 -12.32 7.82 5.56
N GLY A 64 -11.90 8.56 6.58
CA GLY A 64 -11.86 8.02 7.94
C GLY A 64 -13.25 7.66 8.45
N VAL A 65 -13.31 6.68 9.33
CA VAL A 65 -14.56 6.14 9.90
C VAL A 65 -14.92 6.84 11.20
N ARG A 66 -16.22 7.13 11.37
CA ARG A 66 -16.73 7.68 12.62
C ARG A 66 -16.99 6.56 13.63
N LEU A 67 -16.19 6.52 14.68
CA LEU A 67 -16.31 5.48 15.72
C LEU A 67 -17.26 5.85 16.87
N THR A 68 -17.74 7.10 16.93
CA THR A 68 -18.68 7.57 17.95
C THR A 68 -19.79 8.38 17.30
N GLU A 69 -20.97 8.49 17.96
CA GLU A 69 -22.08 9.29 17.47
C GLU A 69 -21.88 10.80 17.63
N ALA A 70 -20.86 11.22 18.38
CA ALA A 70 -20.58 12.62 18.57
C ALA A 70 -20.10 13.27 17.25
N VAL A 71 -20.84 14.25 16.76
CA VAL A 71 -20.60 14.94 15.48
C VAL A 71 -19.22 15.60 15.45
N THR A 72 -18.72 16.02 16.59
CA THR A 72 -17.40 16.68 16.75
C THR A 72 -16.25 15.69 16.94
N ALA A 73 -16.54 14.39 17.03
CA ALA A 73 -15.48 13.39 17.19
C ALA A 73 -14.62 13.31 15.94
N ARG A 74 -13.30 13.24 16.17
CA ARG A 74 -12.32 12.97 15.11
C ARG A 74 -12.65 11.67 14.38
N LEU A 75 -12.50 11.65 13.08
CA LEU A 75 -12.58 10.42 12.31
C LEU A 75 -11.38 9.52 12.66
N SER A 76 -11.56 8.22 12.55
CA SER A 76 -10.50 7.21 12.75
C SER A 76 -9.97 6.76 11.40
N GLY A 77 -8.67 6.57 11.29
CA GLY A 77 -8.04 6.09 10.05
C GLY A 77 -8.15 7.11 8.90
N GLY A 78 -8.60 6.63 7.75
CA GLY A 78 -8.66 7.37 6.50
C GLY A 78 -7.36 7.30 5.72
N LEU A 79 -7.49 7.06 4.41
CA LEU A 79 -6.39 6.97 3.46
C LEU A 79 -6.57 8.00 2.34
N ALA A 80 -5.46 8.48 1.81
CA ALA A 80 -5.45 9.20 0.55
C ALA A 80 -4.26 8.74 -0.28
N LEU A 81 -4.52 8.33 -1.51
CA LEU A 81 -3.48 7.98 -2.45
C LEU A 81 -3.34 9.10 -3.47
N LEU A 82 -2.19 9.73 -3.44
CA LEU A 82 -1.77 10.74 -4.40
C LEU A 82 -1.16 10.02 -5.62
N VAL A 83 -1.68 10.30 -6.79
CA VAL A 83 -1.16 9.78 -8.07
C VAL A 83 -0.74 10.96 -8.92
N LYS A 84 0.53 11.03 -9.32
CA LYS A 84 0.96 12.09 -10.24
C LYS A 84 0.08 12.11 -11.48
N LYS A 85 -0.44 13.28 -11.88
CA LYS A 85 -1.35 13.44 -13.01
C LYS A 85 -0.82 12.85 -14.32
N GLN A 86 0.49 12.94 -14.54
CA GLN A 86 1.15 12.31 -15.69
C GLN A 86 1.10 10.78 -15.70
N ARG A 87 0.75 10.16 -14.55
CA ARG A 87 0.59 8.70 -14.39
C ARG A 87 -0.88 8.26 -14.36
N SER A 88 -1.81 9.18 -14.16
CA SER A 88 -3.22 8.86 -13.93
C SER A 88 -3.88 8.10 -15.09
N SER A 89 -3.47 8.36 -16.34
CA SER A 89 -3.99 7.63 -17.49
C SER A 89 -3.61 6.14 -17.55
N PHE A 90 -2.63 5.73 -16.75
CA PHE A 90 -2.19 4.33 -16.64
C PHE A 90 -2.79 3.61 -15.45
N VAL A 91 -3.70 4.24 -14.73
CA VAL A 91 -4.20 3.75 -13.44
C VAL A 91 -5.72 3.63 -13.48
N GLU A 92 -6.22 2.48 -13.07
CA GLU A 92 -7.63 2.21 -12.87
C GLU A 92 -7.90 1.97 -11.38
N ARG A 93 -8.81 2.73 -10.77
CA ARG A 93 -9.26 2.46 -9.40
C ARG A 93 -10.17 1.23 -9.39
N VAL A 94 -9.82 0.26 -8.58
CA VAL A 94 -10.67 -0.89 -8.31
C VAL A 94 -11.53 -0.58 -7.10
N HIS A 95 -12.84 -0.73 -7.24
CA HIS A 95 -13.76 -0.52 -6.12
C HIS A 95 -13.69 -1.73 -5.19
N VAL A 96 -13.48 -1.46 -3.90
CA VAL A 96 -13.49 -2.44 -2.81
C VAL A 96 -14.31 -1.89 -1.65
N GLU A 97 -14.96 -2.77 -0.89
CA GLU A 97 -15.84 -2.40 0.23
C GLU A 97 -15.11 -2.32 1.58
N TYR A 98 -13.82 -1.91 1.55
CA TYR A 98 -12.99 -1.82 2.75
C TYR A 98 -12.57 -0.37 3.02
N ASP A 99 -12.93 0.14 4.20
CA ASP A 99 -12.67 1.54 4.62
C ASP A 99 -11.19 1.84 4.87
N ASN A 100 -10.36 0.83 4.87
CA ASN A 100 -8.94 0.92 5.20
C ASN A 100 -8.04 0.45 4.06
N MET A 101 -8.57 0.38 2.84
CA MET A 101 -7.85 -0.05 1.65
C MET A 101 -8.13 0.84 0.44
N ILE A 102 -7.13 0.97 -0.42
CA ILE A 102 -7.23 1.55 -1.75
C ILE A 102 -6.58 0.58 -2.73
N VAL A 103 -7.33 0.15 -3.74
CA VAL A 103 -6.83 -0.78 -4.76
C VAL A 103 -6.75 -0.07 -6.10
N LEU A 104 -5.59 -0.18 -6.74
CA LEU A 104 -5.36 0.30 -8.10
C LEU A 104 -4.83 -0.82 -8.97
N LYS A 105 -5.32 -0.88 -10.21
CA LYS A 105 -4.71 -1.66 -11.27
C LYS A 105 -3.88 -0.73 -12.14
N VAL A 106 -2.60 -1.01 -12.22
CA VAL A 106 -1.61 -0.21 -12.95
C VAL A 106 -1.29 -0.90 -14.26
N SER A 107 -1.37 -0.15 -15.35
CA SER A 107 -1.09 -0.66 -16.70
C SER A 107 0.34 -1.17 -16.80
N LYS A 108 0.49 -2.29 -17.49
CA LYS A 108 1.78 -2.85 -17.87
C LYS A 108 2.67 -1.85 -18.65
N ASP A 109 2.06 -0.94 -19.40
CA ASP A 109 2.78 0.03 -20.22
C ASP A 109 3.50 1.08 -19.36
N LEU A 110 3.00 1.37 -18.15
CA LEU A 110 3.68 2.25 -17.21
C LEU A 110 4.91 1.59 -16.60
N LEU A 111 4.78 0.30 -16.26
CA LEU A 111 5.79 -0.44 -15.50
C LEU A 111 6.78 -1.19 -16.40
N GLY A 112 6.45 -1.36 -17.68
CA GLY A 112 7.23 -2.18 -18.61
C GLY A 112 7.15 -3.68 -18.30
N THR A 113 6.06 -4.12 -17.65
CA THR A 113 5.82 -5.51 -17.26
C THR A 113 5.02 -6.26 -18.32
N GLU A 114 4.98 -7.60 -18.24
CA GLU A 114 4.18 -8.42 -19.15
C GLU A 114 2.67 -8.32 -18.87
N LYS A 115 2.31 -8.18 -17.59
CA LYS A 115 0.92 -8.07 -17.10
C LYS A 115 0.73 -6.75 -16.34
N PRO A 116 -0.49 -6.25 -16.23
CA PRO A 116 -0.81 -5.20 -15.24
C PRO A 116 -0.43 -5.63 -13.84
N VAL A 117 -0.17 -4.67 -12.95
CA VAL A 117 0.15 -4.91 -11.54
C VAL A 117 -0.94 -4.30 -10.68
N VAL A 118 -1.33 -4.99 -9.62
CA VAL A 118 -2.26 -4.45 -8.62
C VAL A 118 -1.48 -3.83 -7.47
N LEU A 119 -1.76 -2.56 -7.17
CA LEU A 119 -1.28 -1.90 -5.96
C LEU A 119 -2.39 -1.93 -4.92
N LEU A 120 -2.12 -2.51 -3.77
CA LEU A 120 -3.03 -2.54 -2.62
C LEU A 120 -2.44 -1.70 -1.49
N GLY A 121 -2.94 -0.47 -1.36
CA GLY A 121 -2.61 0.44 -0.28
C GLY A 121 -3.45 0.13 0.96
N VAL A 122 -2.80 -0.08 2.11
CA VAL A 122 -3.43 -0.58 3.33
C VAL A 122 -3.11 0.30 4.53
N TYR A 123 -4.10 0.52 5.38
CA TYR A 123 -3.92 0.96 6.76
C TYR A 123 -4.68 0.01 7.69
N LEU A 124 -3.97 -0.73 8.50
CA LEU A 124 -4.58 -1.49 9.59
C LEU A 124 -4.44 -0.70 10.90
N PRO A 125 -5.56 -0.32 11.54
CA PRO A 125 -5.50 0.20 12.90
C PRO A 125 -4.81 -0.79 13.84
N PRO A 126 -4.13 -0.34 14.92
CA PRO A 126 -3.56 -1.24 15.92
C PRO A 126 -4.59 -2.26 16.42
N SER A 127 -4.16 -3.48 16.73
CA SER A 127 -5.05 -4.57 17.15
C SER A 127 -5.95 -4.23 18.36
N SER A 128 -5.50 -3.32 19.21
CA SER A 128 -6.26 -2.81 20.37
C SER A 128 -7.22 -1.66 20.03
N SER A 129 -7.33 -1.27 18.76
CA SER A 129 -8.15 -0.13 18.34
C SER A 129 -9.64 -0.42 18.53
N SER A 130 -10.38 0.58 18.99
CA SER A 130 -11.86 0.53 19.02
C SER A 130 -12.51 0.42 17.64
N TYR A 131 -11.74 0.62 16.56
CA TYR A 131 -12.17 0.39 15.20
C TYR A 131 -12.76 -1.02 15.01
N TYR A 132 -12.06 -2.05 15.46
CA TYR A 132 -12.47 -3.44 15.28
C TYR A 132 -13.78 -3.78 16.01
N HIS A 133 -14.00 -3.18 17.20
CA HIS A 133 -15.25 -3.37 17.95
C HIS A 133 -16.45 -2.65 17.31
N LYS A 134 -16.21 -1.54 16.60
CA LYS A 134 -17.27 -0.71 16.01
C LYS A 134 -17.63 -1.12 14.59
N THR A 135 -16.72 -1.74 13.88
CA THR A 135 -16.90 -2.20 12.50
C THR A 135 -17.26 -3.69 12.43
N ASP A 136 -17.37 -4.36 13.57
CA ASP A 136 -17.63 -5.81 13.69
C ASP A 136 -16.57 -6.68 12.99
N ILE A 137 -15.37 -6.12 12.82
CA ILE A 137 -14.23 -6.79 12.19
C ILE A 137 -13.36 -7.40 13.28
N GLN A 138 -13.24 -8.71 13.29
CA GLN A 138 -12.48 -9.42 14.31
C GLN A 138 -10.97 -9.44 14.04
N ASN A 139 -10.56 -9.42 12.78
CA ASN A 139 -9.17 -9.50 12.38
C ASN A 139 -8.87 -8.62 11.16
N GLY A 140 -8.05 -7.58 11.35
CA GLY A 140 -7.68 -6.67 10.27
C GLY A 140 -6.91 -7.34 9.14
N VAL A 141 -6.10 -8.35 9.42
CA VAL A 141 -5.32 -9.04 8.37
C VAL A 141 -6.19 -9.94 7.52
N ALA A 142 -7.23 -10.56 8.10
CA ALA A 142 -8.20 -11.35 7.34
C ALA A 142 -8.95 -10.50 6.29
N MET A 143 -9.09 -9.19 6.52
CA MET A 143 -9.62 -8.26 5.52
C MET A 143 -8.68 -8.11 4.32
N ILE A 144 -7.38 -8.09 4.55
CA ILE A 144 -6.38 -8.03 3.47
C ILE A 144 -6.48 -9.30 2.63
N GLU A 145 -6.46 -10.46 3.27
CA GLU A 145 -6.62 -11.75 2.62
C GLU A 145 -7.89 -11.80 1.75
N GLN A 146 -9.03 -11.42 2.32
CA GLN A 146 -10.28 -11.38 1.57
C GLN A 146 -10.22 -10.40 0.39
N CYS A 147 -9.64 -9.21 0.58
CA CYS A 147 -9.46 -8.24 -0.50
C CYS A 147 -8.57 -8.80 -1.63
N ILE A 148 -7.52 -9.54 -1.30
CA ILE A 148 -6.67 -10.21 -2.29
C ILE A 148 -7.48 -11.25 -3.07
N LEU A 149 -8.27 -12.07 -2.38
CA LEU A 149 -9.14 -13.07 -3.02
C LEU A 149 -10.17 -12.41 -3.96
N ASP A 150 -10.78 -11.29 -3.55
CA ASP A 150 -11.72 -10.52 -4.38
C ASP A 150 -11.03 -9.96 -5.64
N VAL A 151 -9.80 -9.48 -5.50
CA VAL A 151 -8.98 -9.00 -6.63
C VAL A 151 -8.62 -10.14 -7.57
N ILE A 152 -8.18 -11.28 -7.06
CA ILE A 152 -7.87 -12.48 -7.85
C ILE A 152 -9.14 -12.98 -8.56
N GLY A 153 -10.28 -13.01 -7.87
CA GLY A 153 -11.57 -13.38 -8.45
C GLY A 153 -12.00 -12.47 -9.60
N SER A 154 -11.65 -11.18 -9.53
CA SER A 154 -12.03 -10.17 -10.52
C SER A 154 -11.10 -10.10 -11.72
N PHE A 155 -9.81 -10.28 -11.53
CA PHE A 155 -8.78 -10.00 -12.54
C PHE A 155 -7.89 -11.21 -12.87
N GLY A 156 -8.06 -12.33 -12.16
CA GLY A 156 -7.17 -13.48 -12.24
C GLY A 156 -5.86 -13.23 -11.51
N ASP A 157 -4.88 -14.07 -11.79
CA ASP A 157 -3.54 -14.02 -11.18
C ASP A 157 -2.72 -12.88 -11.80
N LEU A 158 -2.74 -11.72 -11.13
CA LEU A 158 -1.92 -10.55 -11.44
C LEU A 158 -0.88 -10.33 -10.34
N PRO A 159 0.33 -9.85 -10.70
CA PRO A 159 1.30 -9.42 -9.70
C PRO A 159 0.69 -8.38 -8.75
N LEU A 160 0.93 -8.55 -7.44
CA LEU A 160 0.36 -7.75 -6.38
C LEU A 160 1.47 -7.08 -5.57
N ILE A 161 1.33 -5.79 -5.33
CA ILE A 161 2.20 -5.02 -4.41
C ILE A 161 1.33 -4.52 -3.26
N LEU A 162 1.60 -5.03 -2.05
CA LEU A 162 1.02 -4.52 -0.82
C LEU A 162 1.94 -3.46 -0.22
N PHE A 163 1.38 -2.31 0.14
CA PHE A 163 2.14 -1.26 0.79
C PHE A 163 1.24 -0.45 1.74
N GLY A 164 1.82 0.11 2.78
CA GLY A 164 1.05 0.86 3.75
C GLY A 164 1.56 0.72 5.17
N ASP A 165 0.66 0.99 6.12
CA ASP A 165 0.89 0.78 7.54
C ASP A 165 0.01 -0.38 8.03
N PHE A 166 0.63 -1.50 8.30
CA PHE A 166 -0.06 -2.72 8.72
C PHE A 166 -0.16 -2.85 10.24
N ASN A 167 0.48 -1.96 11.01
CA ASN A 167 0.66 -2.13 12.45
C ASN A 167 1.14 -3.54 12.83
N ALA A 168 1.84 -4.18 11.89
CA ALA A 168 2.34 -5.54 11.95
C ALA A 168 3.85 -5.53 12.26
N ARG A 169 4.22 -6.07 13.43
CA ARG A 169 5.61 -6.22 13.84
C ARG A 169 6.02 -7.66 13.57
N THR A 170 6.88 -7.84 12.60
CA THR A 170 7.29 -9.17 12.12
C THR A 170 8.67 -9.61 12.65
N GLY A 171 9.36 -8.74 13.39
CA GLY A 171 10.68 -9.04 13.93
C GLY A 171 11.66 -9.53 12.86
N ASN A 172 12.37 -10.61 13.19
CA ASN A 172 13.24 -11.33 12.26
C ASN A 172 12.60 -12.62 11.73
N GLU A 173 11.30 -12.85 12.00
CA GLU A 173 10.61 -14.00 11.42
C GLU A 173 10.53 -13.82 9.90
N ASN A 174 10.88 -14.86 9.17
CA ASN A 174 10.73 -14.92 7.73
C ASN A 174 9.39 -15.62 7.42
N SER A 175 8.76 -15.23 6.30
CA SER A 175 7.75 -16.11 5.70
C SER A 175 8.47 -17.32 5.10
N ASP A 176 7.91 -18.51 5.24
CA ASP A 176 8.47 -19.72 4.60
C ASP A 176 8.53 -19.56 3.07
N ALA A 177 7.73 -18.66 2.49
CA ALA A 177 7.77 -18.28 1.09
C ALA A 177 9.08 -17.59 0.67
N ALA A 178 9.78 -16.91 1.58
CA ALA A 178 11.04 -16.25 1.24
C ALA A 178 12.12 -17.22 0.78
N ASP A 179 12.00 -18.51 1.14
CA ASP A 179 12.94 -19.56 0.75
C ASP A 179 12.55 -20.27 -0.56
N THR A 180 11.35 -20.04 -1.11
CA THR A 180 10.80 -20.80 -2.23
C THR A 180 10.44 -19.95 -3.46
N VAL A 181 10.35 -18.65 -3.33
CA VAL A 181 9.96 -17.77 -4.43
C VAL A 181 11.20 -17.18 -5.06
N ASP A 182 11.62 -17.78 -6.17
CA ASP A 182 12.34 -17.09 -7.23
C ASP A 182 11.35 -16.04 -7.78
N CYS A 183 11.26 -14.91 -7.07
CA CYS A 183 10.52 -13.77 -7.56
C CYS A 183 11.30 -13.27 -8.78
N GLY A 184 11.00 -13.83 -9.96
CA GLY A 184 11.56 -13.40 -11.25
C GLY A 184 11.25 -11.93 -11.58
N PHE A 185 10.94 -11.15 -10.57
CA PHE A 185 10.82 -9.72 -10.56
C PHE A 185 12.14 -9.11 -10.06
N ASP A 186 13.13 -9.06 -10.96
CA ASP A 186 14.33 -8.26 -10.72
C ASP A 186 13.96 -6.78 -10.85
N ILE A 187 13.41 -6.21 -9.76
CA ILE A 187 13.05 -4.78 -9.68
C ILE A 187 14.31 -3.90 -9.80
N PHE A 188 15.49 -4.46 -9.65
CA PHE A 188 16.76 -3.71 -9.58
C PHE A 188 17.80 -4.09 -10.64
N GLY A 189 17.45 -4.79 -11.69
CA GLY A 189 18.28 -5.08 -12.86
C GLY A 189 19.78 -5.19 -12.59
N ASN A 190 20.33 -6.39 -12.69
CA ASN A 190 21.73 -6.77 -12.64
C ASN A 190 22.31 -7.23 -11.30
N SER A 191 22.20 -8.51 -11.03
CA SER A 191 23.32 -9.26 -10.48
C SER A 191 23.15 -10.76 -10.75
N GLU A 192 24.12 -11.34 -11.45
CA GLU A 192 24.21 -12.79 -11.74
C GLU A 192 24.50 -13.64 -10.48
N ASP A 193 24.38 -13.11 -9.27
CA ASP A 193 24.75 -13.74 -7.99
C ASP A 193 23.61 -13.91 -6.99
N ALA A 194 22.35 -14.03 -7.42
CA ALA A 194 21.20 -14.07 -6.50
C ALA A 194 20.71 -15.49 -6.24
N HIS A 195 21.45 -16.27 -5.46
CA HIS A 195 20.94 -17.55 -4.90
C HIS A 195 20.91 -17.60 -3.36
N SER A 196 20.88 -16.47 -2.67
CA SER A 196 20.55 -16.43 -1.25
C SER A 196 19.50 -15.36 -1.03
N SER A 197 18.30 -15.77 -0.61
CA SER A 197 17.30 -14.83 -0.08
C SER A 197 17.97 -13.90 0.91
N PRO A 198 17.87 -12.57 0.74
CA PRO A 198 18.53 -11.64 1.65
C PRO A 198 18.03 -11.90 3.06
N HIS A 199 18.93 -12.32 3.94
CA HIS A 199 18.58 -12.59 5.34
C HIS A 199 17.98 -11.30 5.91
N ARG A 200 16.72 -11.34 6.27
CA ARG A 200 16.00 -10.21 6.82
C ARG A 200 16.59 -9.83 8.18
N VAL A 201 17.06 -8.60 8.31
CA VAL A 201 17.55 -8.05 9.57
C VAL A 201 16.65 -6.89 9.97
N SER A 202 15.78 -7.12 10.95
CA SER A 202 14.95 -6.07 11.56
C SER A 202 15.63 -5.50 12.78
N LYS A 203 15.61 -4.17 12.95
CA LYS A 203 16.00 -3.53 14.21
C LYS A 203 14.97 -3.77 15.31
N ASP A 204 13.73 -4.02 14.94
CA ASP A 204 12.64 -4.40 15.84
C ASP A 204 12.59 -5.92 15.93
N THR A 205 12.86 -6.44 17.12
CA THR A 205 12.84 -7.89 17.39
C THR A 205 11.48 -8.40 17.84
N VAL A 206 10.50 -7.51 18.04
CA VAL A 206 9.16 -7.89 18.49
C VAL A 206 8.35 -8.44 17.35
N VAL A 207 7.58 -9.48 17.63
CA VAL A 207 6.58 -10.05 16.73
C VAL A 207 5.23 -9.91 17.40
N ASN A 208 4.23 -9.36 16.69
CA ASN A 208 2.85 -9.34 17.15
C ASN A 208 1.98 -10.25 16.28
N ASP A 209 0.73 -10.44 16.68
CA ASP A 209 -0.19 -11.33 15.97
C ASP A 209 -0.42 -10.87 14.52
N PHE A 210 -0.56 -9.56 14.28
CA PHE A 210 -0.67 -9.03 12.93
C PHE A 210 0.57 -9.34 12.08
N GLY A 211 1.76 -9.30 12.70
CA GLY A 211 3.00 -9.66 12.02
C GLY A 211 3.00 -11.11 11.55
N ARG A 212 2.61 -12.05 12.42
CA ARG A 212 2.54 -13.48 12.07
C ARG A 212 1.51 -13.73 10.97
N TYR A 213 0.31 -13.14 11.11
CA TYR A 213 -0.72 -13.28 10.08
C TYR A 213 -0.30 -12.69 8.74
N LEU A 214 0.35 -11.52 8.74
CA LEU A 214 0.84 -10.90 7.51
C LEU A 214 1.88 -11.78 6.80
N LEU A 215 2.79 -12.39 7.56
CA LEU A 215 3.75 -13.34 7.00
C LEU A 215 3.04 -14.55 6.36
N ASN A 216 2.00 -15.08 6.99
CA ASN A 216 1.21 -16.18 6.43
C ASN A 216 0.52 -15.77 5.12
N VAL A 217 -0.10 -14.58 5.07
CA VAL A 217 -0.71 -14.04 3.85
C VAL A 217 0.35 -13.90 2.74
N CYS A 218 1.53 -13.38 3.07
CA CYS A 218 2.63 -13.30 2.09
C CYS A 218 3.07 -14.69 1.59
N THR A 219 3.02 -15.72 2.45
CA THR A 219 3.36 -17.10 2.04
C THR A 219 2.29 -17.72 1.15
N GLU A 220 1.02 -17.43 1.42
CA GLU A 220 -0.11 -18.03 0.71
C GLU A 220 -0.27 -17.48 -0.72
N PHE A 221 0.03 -16.19 -0.91
CA PHE A 221 -0.17 -15.48 -2.18
C PHE A 221 1.14 -15.12 -2.91
N ALA A 222 2.26 -15.74 -2.56
CA ALA A 222 3.58 -15.50 -3.16
C ALA A 222 3.82 -16.26 -4.47
#